data_16f880c8a10ee219b76a4d4117ed50c9
#
_entry.id   16f880c8a10ee219b76a4d4117ed50c9
#
_cell.length_a   1.000
_cell.length_b   1.000
_cell.length_c   1.000
_cell.angle_alpha   90.00
_cell.angle_beta   90.00
_cell.angle_gamma   90.00
#
_symmetry.space_group_name_H-M   'P 1'
#
loop_
_entity.id
_entity.type
_entity.pdbx_description
1 polymer ?
#
loop_
_entity_poly.entity_id
_entity_poly.type
_entity_poly.pdbx_seq_one_letter_code
_entity_poly.pdbx_strand_id
1 'polypeptide(L)'
;MLRAFIAIQLSDEMKRQIGSVQAELKREVSGSGRGGKAVKIGWTQPEGIHLTLKFLGDIQETQVEAMREILRKAAAPARPFTLEARGLGAFPNPRAPRVIWLGLHGSNDDMAELQRLQAAVEDGVASLGFPKEPRTFTPHLTLARIRDRVEAGALEPVLTVQQNRVVGGFTASSVELIKSELRPSGAVYTTLVEVPFGAGV
;
A
#
# COMPACT_ATOMS: atom_id res chain seq x y z
N MET A 1 17.55 -15.20 -4.04
CA MET A 1 16.81 -14.35 -3.08
C MET A 1 15.74 -13.57 -3.84
N LEU A 2 14.55 -13.41 -3.28
CA LEU A 2 13.41 -12.70 -3.84
C LEU A 2 13.07 -11.54 -2.92
N ARG A 3 12.91 -10.33 -3.46
CA ARG A 3 12.34 -9.22 -2.68
C ARG A 3 10.82 -9.39 -2.64
N ALA A 4 10.24 -9.47 -1.44
CA ALA A 4 8.84 -9.79 -1.28
C ALA A 4 8.14 -8.93 -0.20
N PHE A 5 6.82 -8.90 -0.29
CA PHE A 5 5.94 -8.28 0.68
C PHE A 5 4.58 -8.99 0.69
N ILE A 6 3.81 -8.81 1.75
CA ILE A 6 2.46 -9.34 1.89
C ILE A 6 1.48 -8.18 1.74
N ALA A 7 0.45 -8.35 0.92
CA ALA A 7 -0.49 -7.29 0.57
C ALA A 7 -1.90 -7.82 0.26
N ILE A 8 -2.83 -6.88 0.20
CA ILE A 8 -4.17 -7.05 -0.37
C ILE A 8 -4.21 -6.30 -1.69
N GLN A 9 -4.65 -6.96 -2.76
CA GLN A 9 -4.82 -6.36 -4.08
C GLN A 9 -6.10 -5.54 -4.15
N LEU A 10 -6.10 -4.57 -5.05
CA LEU A 10 -7.25 -3.74 -5.34
C LEU A 10 -7.99 -4.27 -6.57
N SER A 11 -9.29 -3.99 -6.64
CA SER A 11 -10.06 -4.22 -7.87
C SER A 11 -9.54 -3.34 -9.02
N ASP A 12 -9.74 -3.79 -10.26
CA ASP A 12 -9.34 -3.01 -11.45
C ASP A 12 -10.08 -1.67 -11.51
N GLU A 13 -11.33 -1.63 -11.05
CA GLU A 13 -12.09 -0.39 -10.94
C GLU A 13 -11.39 0.60 -9.99
N MET A 14 -10.99 0.15 -8.80
CA MET A 14 -10.28 0.98 -7.85
C MET A 14 -8.95 1.49 -8.41
N LYS A 15 -8.21 0.64 -9.12
CA LYS A 15 -6.96 1.03 -9.80
C LYS A 15 -7.20 2.12 -10.86
N ARG A 16 -8.29 2.02 -11.65
CA ARG A 16 -8.67 3.07 -12.62
C ARG A 16 -8.99 4.39 -11.94
N GLN A 17 -9.79 4.35 -10.86
CA GLN A 17 -10.16 5.56 -10.11
C GLN A 17 -8.92 6.25 -9.52
N ILE A 18 -7.99 5.49 -8.95
CA ILE A 18 -6.70 6.00 -8.46
C ILE A 18 -5.88 6.61 -9.61
N GLY A 19 -5.86 5.99 -10.78
CA GLY A 19 -5.17 6.51 -11.96
C GLY A 19 -5.68 7.90 -12.35
N SER A 20 -7.00 8.13 -12.28
CA SER A 20 -7.62 9.44 -12.52
C SER A 20 -7.16 10.48 -11.49
N VAL A 21 -7.16 10.12 -10.20
CA VAL A 21 -6.67 10.99 -9.13
C VAL A 21 -5.19 11.33 -9.32
N GLN A 22 -4.36 10.35 -9.66
CA GLN A 22 -2.95 10.60 -9.96
C GLN A 22 -2.76 11.55 -11.15
N ALA A 23 -3.57 11.44 -12.20
CA ALA A 23 -3.49 12.32 -13.36
C ALA A 23 -3.82 13.78 -13.00
N GLU A 24 -4.80 14.00 -12.12
CA GLU A 24 -5.13 15.32 -11.57
C GLU A 24 -3.99 15.87 -10.72
N LEU A 25 -3.50 15.08 -9.76
CA LEU A 25 -2.40 15.47 -8.88
C LEU A 25 -1.12 15.81 -9.66
N LYS A 26 -0.80 15.05 -10.71
CA LYS A 26 0.36 15.35 -11.58
C LYS A 26 0.27 16.74 -12.18
N ARG A 27 -0.92 17.19 -12.56
CA ARG A 27 -1.15 18.56 -13.11
C ARG A 27 -1.01 19.61 -12.01
N GLU A 28 -1.59 19.37 -10.83
CA GLU A 28 -1.58 20.31 -9.71
C GLU A 28 -0.18 20.52 -9.12
N VAL A 29 0.64 19.45 -9.06
CA VAL A 29 2.01 19.52 -8.51
C VAL A 29 3.06 19.93 -9.55
N SER A 30 2.67 20.11 -10.81
CA SER A 30 3.58 20.60 -11.84
C SER A 30 4.04 22.03 -11.49
N GLY A 31 5.37 22.22 -11.36
CA GLY A 31 5.93 23.53 -10.98
C GLY A 31 6.10 23.76 -9.47
N SER A 32 5.76 22.80 -8.61
CA SER A 32 5.90 22.92 -7.13
C SER A 32 7.36 22.81 -6.63
N GLY A 33 8.33 22.70 -7.50
CA GLY A 33 9.77 22.67 -7.15
C GLY A 33 10.34 24.05 -6.88
N ARG A 34 11.52 24.08 -6.25
CA ARG A 34 12.24 25.30 -5.91
C ARG A 34 12.48 26.16 -7.16
N GLY A 35 12.00 27.41 -7.12
CA GLY A 35 12.08 28.33 -8.25
C GLY A 35 11.16 27.96 -9.42
N GLY A 36 10.03 27.26 -9.16
CA GLY A 36 9.07 26.86 -10.20
C GLY A 36 9.51 25.66 -11.05
N LYS A 37 10.59 24.98 -10.66
CA LYS A 37 11.06 23.76 -11.35
C LYS A 37 10.15 22.57 -11.03
N ALA A 38 10.04 21.62 -11.98
CA ALA A 38 9.34 20.38 -11.73
C ALA A 38 10.03 19.53 -10.66
N VAL A 39 9.28 19.03 -9.70
CA VAL A 39 9.75 18.05 -8.71
C VAL A 39 9.76 16.65 -9.35
N LYS A 40 10.83 15.90 -9.18
CA LYS A 40 10.86 14.49 -9.60
C LYS A 40 10.05 13.65 -8.63
N ILE A 41 8.82 13.37 -9.01
CA ILE A 41 7.89 12.51 -8.29
C ILE A 41 7.83 11.16 -9.01
N GLY A 42 8.23 10.11 -8.32
CA GLY A 42 8.09 8.73 -8.80
C GLY A 42 6.68 8.22 -8.52
N TRP A 43 5.80 8.36 -9.50
CA TRP A 43 4.42 7.86 -9.40
C TRP A 43 4.40 6.35 -9.48
N THR A 44 3.66 5.71 -8.58
CA THR A 44 3.37 4.28 -8.67
C THR A 44 2.40 4.04 -9.82
N GLN A 45 2.67 3.07 -10.69
CA GLN A 45 1.70 2.71 -11.72
C GLN A 45 0.43 2.19 -11.03
N PRO A 46 -0.79 2.57 -11.50
CA PRO A 46 -2.05 2.16 -10.85
C PRO A 46 -2.17 0.65 -10.66
N GLU A 47 -1.69 -0.13 -11.64
CA GLU A 47 -1.69 -1.60 -11.61
C GLU A 47 -0.86 -2.18 -10.46
N GLY A 48 0.16 -1.45 -10.03
CA GLY A 48 1.04 -1.83 -8.94
C GLY A 48 0.63 -1.29 -7.57
N ILE A 49 -0.49 -0.57 -7.45
CA ILE A 49 -0.97 -0.05 -6.17
C ILE A 49 -1.70 -1.14 -5.40
N HIS A 50 -1.34 -1.31 -4.15
CA HIS A 50 -1.87 -2.33 -3.25
C HIS A 50 -1.86 -1.84 -1.80
N LEU A 51 -2.64 -2.49 -0.93
CA LEU A 51 -2.54 -2.29 0.52
C LEU A 51 -1.45 -3.23 1.06
N THR A 52 -0.31 -2.69 1.43
CA THR A 52 0.77 -3.46 2.05
C THR A 52 0.44 -3.77 3.51
N LEU A 53 0.47 -5.04 3.89
CA LEU A 53 0.34 -5.49 5.28
C LEU A 53 1.70 -5.66 5.94
N LYS A 54 2.71 -6.18 5.20
CA LYS A 54 4.07 -6.44 5.71
C LYS A 54 5.11 -6.40 4.61
N PHE A 55 6.15 -5.60 4.80
CA PHE A 55 7.37 -5.71 3.99
C PHE A 55 8.28 -6.80 4.58
N LEU A 56 8.71 -7.75 3.75
CA LEU A 56 9.61 -8.84 4.14
C LEU A 56 11.08 -8.54 3.77
N GLY A 57 11.28 -7.69 2.76
CA GLY A 57 12.61 -7.51 2.18
C GLY A 57 13.01 -8.73 1.34
N ASP A 58 14.27 -9.16 1.46
CA ASP A 58 14.77 -10.31 0.71
C ASP A 58 14.45 -11.61 1.45
N ILE A 59 13.76 -12.53 0.77
CA ILE A 59 13.44 -13.89 1.24
C ILE A 59 14.12 -14.93 0.37
N GLN A 60 14.28 -16.15 0.86
CA GLN A 60 14.71 -17.30 0.08
C GLN A 60 13.48 -17.95 -0.59
N GLU A 61 13.68 -18.55 -1.77
CA GLU A 61 12.60 -19.29 -2.45
C GLU A 61 12.06 -20.43 -1.60
N THR A 62 12.92 -21.07 -0.81
CA THR A 62 12.55 -22.12 0.14
C THR A 62 11.60 -21.67 1.25
N GLN A 63 11.51 -20.34 1.52
CA GLN A 63 10.60 -19.78 2.52
C GLN A 63 9.17 -19.55 1.98
N VAL A 64 8.96 -19.64 0.67
CA VAL A 64 7.64 -19.35 0.06
C VAL A 64 6.56 -20.28 0.60
N GLU A 65 6.87 -21.57 0.78
CA GLU A 65 5.88 -22.52 1.30
C GLU A 65 5.55 -22.27 2.78
N ALA A 66 6.55 -21.92 3.59
CA ALA A 66 6.30 -21.50 4.98
C ALA A 66 5.46 -20.24 5.06
N MET A 67 5.68 -19.27 4.14
CA MET A 67 4.83 -18.08 4.02
C MET A 67 3.39 -18.42 3.61
N ARG A 68 3.21 -19.38 2.69
CA ARG A 68 1.87 -19.88 2.31
C ARG A 68 1.10 -20.38 3.53
N GLU A 69 1.72 -21.19 4.37
CA GLU A 69 1.09 -21.72 5.58
C GLU A 69 0.75 -20.62 6.60
N ILE A 70 1.60 -19.61 6.73
CA ILE A 70 1.31 -18.44 7.57
C ILE A 70 0.09 -17.69 7.03
N LEU A 71 0.04 -17.42 5.72
CA LEU A 71 -1.08 -16.72 5.11
C LEU A 71 -2.37 -17.53 5.22
N ARG A 72 -2.33 -18.86 5.06
CA ARG A 72 -3.51 -19.71 5.29
C ARG A 72 -4.05 -19.59 6.72
N LYS A 73 -3.18 -19.66 7.72
CA LYS A 73 -3.56 -19.53 9.12
C LYS A 73 -4.14 -18.14 9.44
N ALA A 74 -3.55 -17.09 8.86
CA ALA A 74 -4.03 -15.72 9.05
C ALA A 74 -5.38 -15.47 8.35
N ALA A 75 -5.57 -16.03 7.15
CA ALA A 75 -6.76 -15.85 6.33
C ALA A 75 -7.93 -16.77 6.71
N ALA A 76 -7.68 -17.92 7.34
CA ALA A 76 -8.72 -18.90 7.69
C ALA A 76 -9.85 -18.30 8.55
N PRO A 77 -9.61 -17.53 9.62
CA PRO A 77 -10.68 -16.89 10.38
C PRO A 77 -11.16 -15.58 9.76
N ALA A 78 -10.49 -15.06 8.73
CA ALA A 78 -10.82 -13.78 8.14
C ALA A 78 -12.05 -13.88 7.24
N ARG A 79 -12.86 -12.84 7.24
CA ARG A 79 -14.01 -12.67 6.34
C ARG A 79 -13.74 -11.53 5.35
N PRO A 80 -14.38 -11.52 4.18
CA PRO A 80 -14.31 -10.35 3.30
C PRO A 80 -14.77 -9.08 4.02
N PHE A 81 -14.06 -7.96 3.78
CA PHE A 81 -14.36 -6.65 4.36
C PHE A 81 -14.20 -5.55 3.31
N THR A 82 -14.92 -4.45 3.52
CA THR A 82 -14.97 -3.35 2.55
C THR A 82 -14.18 -2.14 3.09
N LEU A 83 -13.35 -1.57 2.23
CA LEU A 83 -12.58 -0.38 2.52
C LEU A 83 -12.91 0.73 1.52
N GLU A 84 -13.03 1.95 2.03
CA GLU A 84 -13.15 3.18 1.26
C GLU A 84 -11.78 3.87 1.20
N ALA A 85 -11.34 4.18 -0.01
CA ALA A 85 -10.15 4.98 -0.22
C ALA A 85 -10.53 6.47 -0.17
N ARG A 86 -10.06 7.17 0.88
CA ARG A 86 -10.40 8.56 1.15
C ARG A 86 -9.24 9.29 1.80
N GLY A 87 -9.07 10.56 1.38
CA GLY A 87 -8.12 11.47 1.99
C GLY A 87 -6.68 11.27 1.54
N LEU A 88 -6.13 12.29 0.91
CA LEU A 88 -4.70 12.32 0.57
C LEU A 88 -3.88 12.78 1.77
N GLY A 89 -2.72 12.18 1.92
CA GLY A 89 -1.77 12.56 2.94
C GLY A 89 -0.33 12.31 2.49
N ALA A 90 0.61 12.60 3.38
CA ALA A 90 2.02 12.38 3.12
C ALA A 90 2.78 11.91 4.37
N PHE A 91 3.79 11.07 4.13
CA PHE A 91 4.78 10.74 5.15
C PHE A 91 6.10 11.47 4.86
N PRO A 92 6.81 11.95 5.90
CA PRO A 92 6.40 12.00 7.30
C PRO A 92 5.28 13.00 7.59
N ASN A 93 5.11 14.02 6.75
CA ASN A 93 4.04 15.03 6.85
C ASN A 93 3.92 15.83 5.52
N PRO A 94 2.84 16.61 5.30
CA PRO A 94 2.62 17.38 4.08
C PRO A 94 3.65 18.49 3.80
N ARG A 95 4.34 19.01 4.84
CA ARG A 95 5.35 20.07 4.70
C ARG A 95 6.69 19.57 4.15
N ALA A 96 7.02 18.28 4.42
CA ALA A 96 8.25 17.64 3.97
C ALA A 96 7.97 16.23 3.45
N PRO A 97 7.14 16.09 2.39
CA PRO A 97 6.65 14.81 1.93
C PRO A 97 7.77 13.97 1.29
N ARG A 98 7.77 12.68 1.59
CA ARG A 98 8.59 11.64 0.93
C ARG A 98 7.73 10.58 0.27
N VAL A 99 6.52 10.38 0.78
CA VAL A 99 5.52 9.46 0.22
C VAL A 99 4.19 10.20 0.18
N ILE A 100 3.53 10.20 -0.95
CA ILE A 100 2.13 10.64 -1.09
C ILE A 100 1.28 9.37 -1.05
N TRP A 101 0.25 9.37 -0.23
CA TRP A 101 -0.62 8.23 -0.03
C TRP A 101 -2.10 8.62 0.00
N LEU A 102 -2.94 7.63 -0.24
CA LEU A 102 -4.39 7.68 -0.11
C LEU A 102 -4.79 6.82 1.10
N GLY A 103 -5.52 7.39 2.04
CA GLY A 103 -5.95 6.71 3.26
C GLY A 103 -7.03 5.67 2.97
N LEU A 104 -7.10 4.66 3.83
CA LEU A 104 -8.13 3.63 3.78
C LEU A 104 -8.96 3.67 5.06
N HIS A 105 -10.26 3.63 4.90
CA HIS A 105 -11.26 3.70 5.94
C HIS A 105 -12.30 2.59 5.75
N GLY A 106 -13.00 2.24 6.79
CA GLY A 106 -14.08 1.25 6.75
C GLY A 106 -14.98 1.40 7.96
N SER A 107 -15.99 0.55 8.08
CA SER A 107 -16.74 0.42 9.33
C SER A 107 -15.80 -0.01 10.46
N ASN A 108 -16.23 0.14 11.72
CA ASN A 108 -15.43 -0.33 12.85
C ASN A 108 -15.12 -1.83 12.75
N ASP A 109 -16.07 -2.61 12.24
CA ASP A 109 -15.91 -4.07 12.05
C ASP A 109 -14.91 -4.39 10.94
N ASP A 110 -14.98 -3.69 9.81
CA ASP A 110 -14.07 -3.88 8.68
C ASP A 110 -12.63 -3.48 9.06
N MET A 111 -12.49 -2.37 9.77
CA MET A 111 -11.18 -1.92 10.26
C MET A 111 -10.60 -2.88 11.31
N ALA A 112 -11.45 -3.42 12.20
CA ALA A 112 -11.03 -4.44 13.17
C ALA A 112 -10.60 -5.75 12.47
N GLU A 113 -11.29 -6.14 11.39
CA GLU A 113 -10.94 -7.31 10.58
C GLU A 113 -9.57 -7.12 9.91
N LEU A 114 -9.35 -5.96 9.28
CA LEU A 114 -8.06 -5.61 8.68
C LEU A 114 -6.93 -5.63 9.73
N GLN A 115 -7.16 -5.07 10.91
CA GLN A 115 -6.15 -5.05 11.98
C GLN A 115 -5.84 -6.46 12.50
N ARG A 116 -6.86 -7.33 12.67
CA ARG A 116 -6.65 -8.73 13.06
C ARG A 116 -5.83 -9.50 12.03
N LEU A 117 -6.16 -9.35 10.75
CA LEU A 117 -5.41 -9.97 9.66
C LEU A 117 -3.96 -9.50 9.65
N GLN A 118 -3.73 -8.19 9.75
CA GLN A 118 -2.38 -7.63 9.75
C GLN A 118 -1.57 -8.11 10.96
N ALA A 119 -2.16 -8.16 12.15
CA ALA A 119 -1.50 -8.67 13.35
C ALA A 119 -1.16 -10.17 13.22
N ALA A 120 -2.07 -10.98 12.68
CA ALA A 120 -1.83 -12.40 12.45
C ALA A 120 -0.69 -12.64 11.44
N VAL A 121 -0.60 -11.81 10.39
CA VAL A 121 0.52 -11.83 9.45
C VAL A 121 1.83 -11.45 10.15
N GLU A 122 1.86 -10.36 10.93
CA GLU A 122 3.05 -9.93 11.68
C GLU A 122 3.54 -11.02 12.63
N ASP A 123 2.64 -11.62 13.40
CA ASP A 123 2.96 -12.69 14.36
C ASP A 123 3.47 -13.94 13.64
N GLY A 124 2.81 -14.31 12.55
CA GLY A 124 3.21 -15.46 11.75
C GLY A 124 4.61 -15.31 11.17
N VAL A 125 4.91 -14.19 10.50
CA VAL A 125 6.24 -14.00 9.89
C VAL A 125 7.34 -13.78 10.93
N ALA A 126 7.01 -13.26 12.12
CA ALA A 126 7.95 -13.15 13.22
C ALA A 126 8.51 -14.52 13.64
N SER A 127 7.71 -15.61 13.54
CA SER A 127 8.15 -16.97 13.82
C SER A 127 9.21 -17.48 12.83
N LEU A 128 9.30 -16.86 11.64
CA LEU A 128 10.34 -17.15 10.64
C LEU A 128 11.56 -16.22 10.73
N GLY A 129 11.62 -15.38 11.78
CA GLY A 129 12.74 -14.46 12.04
C GLY A 129 12.58 -13.07 11.39
N PHE A 130 11.44 -12.73 10.82
CA PHE A 130 11.18 -11.39 10.31
C PHE A 130 10.77 -10.47 11.48
N PRO A 131 11.47 -9.35 11.71
CA PRO A 131 11.16 -8.47 12.83
C PRO A 131 9.79 -7.82 12.66
N LYS A 132 9.06 -7.66 13.77
CA LYS A 132 7.81 -6.90 13.78
C LYS A 132 8.07 -5.43 13.45
N GLU A 133 7.13 -4.81 12.72
CA GLU A 133 7.19 -3.37 12.45
C GLU A 133 6.94 -2.60 13.76
N PRO A 134 7.87 -1.73 14.20
CA PRO A 134 7.71 -1.00 15.47
C PRO A 134 6.68 0.13 15.39
N ARG A 135 6.32 0.58 14.17
CA ARG A 135 5.35 1.64 13.97
C ARG A 135 3.93 1.09 13.90
N THR A 136 2.99 1.84 14.40
CA THR A 136 1.56 1.52 14.28
C THR A 136 1.18 1.37 12.80
N PHE A 137 0.46 0.30 12.51
CA PHE A 137 -0.07 0.06 11.17
C PHE A 137 -1.10 1.14 10.81
N THR A 138 -0.81 1.88 9.76
CA THR A 138 -1.70 2.90 9.19
C THR A 138 -2.05 2.48 7.77
N PRO A 139 -3.26 1.95 7.52
CA PRO A 139 -3.64 1.44 6.20
C PRO A 139 -3.70 2.56 5.17
N HIS A 140 -2.91 2.42 4.10
CA HIS A 140 -2.80 3.41 3.05
C HIS A 140 -2.37 2.79 1.71
N LEU A 141 -2.67 3.48 0.63
CA LEU A 141 -2.22 3.16 -0.71
C LEU A 141 -1.14 4.15 -1.14
N THR A 142 0.05 3.67 -1.45
CA THR A 142 1.15 4.53 -1.91
C THR A 142 0.93 4.99 -3.34
N LEU A 143 0.69 6.29 -3.54
CA LEU A 143 0.49 6.89 -4.86
C LEU A 143 1.81 7.32 -5.51
N ALA A 144 2.75 7.84 -4.71
CA ALA A 144 4.01 8.36 -5.23
C ALA A 144 5.10 8.40 -4.16
N ARG A 145 6.35 8.39 -4.63
CA ARG A 145 7.55 8.61 -3.81
C ARG A 145 8.32 9.81 -4.34
N ILE A 146 8.70 10.70 -3.43
CA ILE A 146 9.43 11.93 -3.73
C ILE A 146 10.89 11.70 -3.39
N ARG A 147 11.75 11.73 -4.40
CA ARG A 147 13.20 11.51 -4.24
C ARG A 147 13.97 12.81 -4.09
N ASP A 148 13.48 13.87 -4.72
CA ASP A 148 14.11 15.19 -4.67
C ASP A 148 13.75 15.95 -3.37
N ARG A 149 14.50 17.00 -3.09
CA ARG A 149 14.10 17.97 -2.07
C ARG A 149 13.00 18.86 -2.64
N VAL A 150 11.84 18.78 -2.06
CA VAL A 150 10.71 19.68 -2.30
C VAL A 150 10.89 20.87 -1.36
N GLU A 151 10.56 22.08 -1.83
CA GLU A 151 10.47 23.24 -0.95
C GLU A 151 9.44 22.98 0.16
N ALA A 152 9.79 23.35 1.39
CA ALA A 152 8.94 23.06 2.54
C ALA A 152 7.55 23.69 2.35
N GLY A 153 6.51 22.86 2.41
CA GLY A 153 5.12 23.30 2.25
C GLY A 153 4.64 23.43 0.79
N ALA A 154 5.49 23.24 -0.23
CA ALA A 154 5.08 23.41 -1.63
C ALA A 154 3.93 22.49 -2.07
N LEU A 155 3.82 21.30 -1.49
CA LEU A 155 2.73 20.35 -1.78
C LEU A 155 1.60 20.39 -0.73
N GLU A 156 1.79 21.13 0.37
CA GLU A 156 0.84 21.18 1.47
C GLU A 156 -0.55 21.69 1.03
N PRO A 157 -0.70 22.76 0.22
CA PRO A 157 -2.00 23.22 -0.24
C PRO A 157 -2.75 22.18 -1.06
N VAL A 158 -2.07 21.51 -1.99
CA VAL A 158 -2.65 20.46 -2.84
C VAL A 158 -3.16 19.30 -2.00
N LEU A 159 -2.34 18.82 -1.05
CA LEU A 159 -2.70 17.70 -0.19
C LEU A 159 -3.82 18.06 0.78
N THR A 160 -3.83 19.29 1.31
CA THR A 160 -4.85 19.77 2.25
C THR A 160 -6.24 19.86 1.61
N VAL A 161 -6.32 20.37 0.39
CA VAL A 161 -7.59 20.43 -0.34
C VAL A 161 -8.16 19.02 -0.58
N GLN A 162 -7.33 18.05 -0.75
CA GLN A 162 -7.69 16.66 -1.05
C GLN A 162 -7.85 15.77 0.20
N GLN A 163 -7.69 16.30 1.41
CA GLN A 163 -7.67 15.51 2.66
C GLN A 163 -8.98 14.76 2.99
N ASN A 164 -10.10 15.13 2.38
CA ASN A 164 -11.40 14.48 2.57
C ASN A 164 -11.96 13.89 1.28
N ARG A 165 -11.17 13.89 0.19
CA ARG A 165 -11.63 13.38 -1.11
C ARG A 165 -11.91 11.89 -1.02
N VAL A 166 -13.12 11.49 -1.35
CA VAL A 166 -13.49 10.09 -1.58
C VAL A 166 -13.10 9.72 -3.01
N VAL A 167 -12.42 8.60 -3.16
CA VAL A 167 -11.97 8.08 -4.46
C VAL A 167 -12.81 6.90 -4.89
N GLY A 168 -13.10 5.98 -3.98
CA GLY A 168 -13.90 4.81 -4.24
C GLY A 168 -13.77 3.78 -3.13
N GLY A 169 -14.38 2.63 -3.32
CA GLY A 169 -14.31 1.52 -2.38
C GLY A 169 -13.99 0.19 -3.07
N PHE A 170 -13.49 -0.76 -2.31
CA PHE A 170 -13.24 -2.13 -2.76
C PHE A 170 -13.44 -3.12 -1.62
N THR A 171 -13.77 -4.36 -1.98
CA THR A 171 -13.86 -5.46 -1.02
C THR A 171 -12.56 -6.26 -1.05
N ALA A 172 -11.91 -6.38 0.10
CA ALA A 172 -10.79 -7.28 0.31
C ALA A 172 -11.32 -8.69 0.54
N SER A 173 -10.83 -9.68 -0.20
CA SER A 173 -11.27 -11.07 -0.15
C SER A 173 -10.13 -12.08 -0.14
N SER A 174 -8.89 -11.63 -0.31
CA SER A 174 -7.70 -12.46 -0.26
C SER A 174 -6.50 -11.69 0.28
N VAL A 175 -5.48 -12.42 0.69
CA VAL A 175 -4.15 -11.90 1.03
C VAL A 175 -3.12 -12.58 0.17
N GLU A 176 -2.10 -11.82 -0.27
CA GLU A 176 -1.11 -12.30 -1.21
C GLU A 176 0.31 -12.10 -0.72
N LEU A 177 1.19 -13.07 -1.05
CA LEU A 177 2.64 -12.90 -1.06
C LEU A 177 3.06 -12.46 -2.45
N ILE A 178 3.72 -11.31 -2.56
CA ILE A 178 4.05 -10.69 -3.83
C ILE A 178 5.57 -10.51 -3.92
N LYS A 179 6.15 -10.96 -5.03
CA LYS A 179 7.54 -10.68 -5.43
C LYS A 179 7.61 -9.30 -6.08
N SER A 180 8.65 -8.54 -5.74
CA SER A 180 8.94 -7.23 -6.33
C SER A 180 10.27 -7.28 -7.08
N GLU A 181 10.25 -6.98 -8.37
CA GLU A 181 11.45 -6.81 -9.20
C GLU A 181 11.59 -5.36 -9.62
N LEU A 182 12.70 -4.74 -9.25
CA LEU A 182 12.98 -3.38 -9.70
C LEU A 182 13.57 -3.41 -11.12
N ARG A 183 12.86 -2.81 -12.07
CA ARG A 183 13.31 -2.65 -13.46
C ARG A 183 13.50 -1.16 -13.78
N PRO A 184 14.24 -0.82 -14.82
CA PRO A 184 14.38 0.58 -15.25
C PRO A 184 13.03 1.26 -15.54
N SER A 185 12.03 0.49 -15.99
CA SER A 185 10.65 0.95 -16.27
C SER A 185 9.78 1.09 -15.00
N GLY A 186 10.27 0.67 -13.82
CA GLY A 186 9.51 0.65 -12.57
C GLY A 186 9.53 -0.71 -11.87
N ALA A 187 8.84 -0.82 -10.76
CA ALA A 187 8.68 -2.09 -10.07
C ALA A 187 7.67 -2.98 -10.80
N VAL A 188 8.04 -4.24 -11.01
CA VAL A 188 7.17 -5.30 -11.53
C VAL A 188 6.84 -6.24 -10.37
N TYR A 189 5.56 -6.53 -10.22
CA TYR A 189 5.03 -7.37 -9.16
C TYR A 189 4.52 -8.69 -9.71
N THR A 190 4.81 -9.78 -9.00
CA THR A 190 4.35 -11.13 -9.35
C THR A 190 3.79 -11.79 -8.10
N THR A 191 2.55 -12.23 -8.14
CA THR A 191 1.92 -12.99 -7.04
C THR A 191 2.54 -14.37 -6.97
N LEU A 192 3.15 -14.69 -5.82
CA LEU A 192 3.72 -16.01 -5.53
C LEU A 192 2.70 -16.93 -4.83
N VAL A 193 1.88 -16.34 -3.98
CA VAL A 193 0.84 -17.03 -3.20
C VAL A 193 -0.36 -16.11 -3.10
N GLU A 194 -1.55 -16.65 -3.31
CA GLU A 194 -2.83 -16.01 -3.00
C GLU A 194 -3.63 -16.94 -2.09
N VAL A 195 -4.21 -16.37 -1.03
CA VAL A 195 -5.04 -17.10 -0.08
C VAL A 195 -6.35 -16.36 0.13
N PRO A 196 -7.48 -16.93 -0.31
CA PRO A 196 -8.82 -16.37 -0.05
C PRO A 196 -9.14 -16.36 1.45
N PHE A 197 -9.94 -15.37 1.88
CA PHE A 197 -10.45 -15.34 3.24
C PHE A 197 -11.50 -16.42 3.47
N GLY A 198 -11.55 -16.99 4.70
CA GLY A 198 -12.48 -18.03 5.05
C GLY A 198 -12.22 -19.37 4.38
N ALA A 199 -11.13 -19.52 3.66
CA ALA A 199 -10.70 -20.82 3.15
C ALA A 199 -10.26 -21.68 4.36
N GLY A 200 -11.17 -22.55 4.81
CA GLY A 200 -10.93 -23.47 5.91
C GLY A 200 -9.66 -24.28 5.71
N VAL A 201 -9.02 -24.63 6.82
CA VAL A 201 -7.87 -25.55 6.90
C VAL A 201 -8.34 -26.95 6.52
#